data_c7e997030295984963bcfe567240b8ef
#
_entry.id   c7e997030295984963bcfe567240b8ef
#
_cell.length_a   1.000
_cell.length_b   1.000
_cell.length_c   1.000
_cell.angle_alpha   90.00
_cell.angle_beta   90.00
_cell.angle_gamma   90.00
#
_symmetry.space_group_name_H-M   'P 1'
#
loop_
_entity.id
_entity.type
_entity.pdbx_description
1 polymer ?
#
loop_
_entity_poly.entity_id
_entity_poly.type
_entity_poly.pdbx_seq_one_letter_code
_entity_poly.pdbx_strand_id
1 'polypeptide(L)'
;VLLSSGYVLAQKPKVVSAFNYLRKDKLDKAKEAIDPTIEDEKTMGDPKTWFYYGNIYLSIQLTEEPEFKNLDDNALDKAYNAYQRSLELDEKEQYSADVKDRLQVCAEQYFNKGVNAYNEKLYAKSAQDFTKSAEVNGVLGRVDSAAILYAGQSAYFGKLYEEAKSSFNQLLDINYQDPSVYRMLSDIYKSTGDTTKAISMLLEGRKIFPDDYNLIVDAANIYLATDQNQEALDVLTLAIKKDDSNASLFFAAGTIYDKMKSYDEAADIYIKAIEVDANYFDANYNLGALYYNQAAEKIMEANALPLSEIQKFDEKIAEGKALMEKALPYLEKADSIEPADAVTLQTLKEIYTRLSMMEKLKGINERLNN
;
A
#
# COMPACT_ATOMS: atom_id res chain seq x y z
N VAL A 1 42.98 -27.74 -44.37
CA VAL A 1 41.97 -28.59 -43.76
C VAL A 1 42.65 -29.56 -42.77
N LEU A 2 42.91 -29.15 -41.55
CA LEU A 2 43.30 -30.03 -40.39
C LEU A 2 43.63 -29.14 -39.17
N LEU A 3 42.60 -28.45 -38.60
CA LEU A 3 42.74 -27.73 -37.33
C LEU A 3 41.42 -27.65 -36.56
N SER A 4 40.58 -28.72 -36.60
CA SER A 4 39.34 -28.74 -35.83
C SER A 4 39.16 -29.91 -34.87
N SER A 5 40.13 -30.85 -34.78
CA SER A 5 39.99 -32.06 -33.98
C SER A 5 40.59 -31.95 -32.57
N GLY A 6 41.28 -30.89 -32.23
CA GLY A 6 41.90 -30.71 -30.90
C GLY A 6 41.00 -30.15 -29.78
N TYR A 7 39.94 -29.47 -30.13
CA TYR A 7 39.04 -28.80 -29.14
C TYR A 7 37.97 -29.74 -28.57
N VAL A 8 37.69 -30.85 -29.25
CA VAL A 8 36.50 -31.67 -29.05
C VAL A 8 36.62 -32.68 -27.87
N LEU A 9 37.81 -32.93 -27.35
CA LEU A 9 38.03 -33.88 -26.22
C LEU A 9 38.17 -33.20 -24.84
N ALA A 10 38.20 -31.85 -24.82
CA ALA A 10 38.62 -31.09 -23.64
C ALA A 10 37.48 -30.62 -22.70
N GLN A 11 36.20 -30.76 -23.04
CA GLN A 11 35.12 -30.10 -22.29
C GLN A 11 34.58 -30.93 -21.10
N LYS A 12 34.47 -32.27 -21.19
CA LYS A 12 34.15 -33.10 -20.00
C LYS A 12 35.16 -32.92 -18.87
N PRO A 13 36.48 -32.87 -19.13
CA PRO A 13 37.47 -32.48 -18.12
C PRO A 13 37.23 -31.09 -17.54
N LYS A 14 36.68 -30.12 -18.32
CA LYS A 14 36.40 -28.75 -17.82
C LYS A 14 35.30 -28.72 -16.76
N VAL A 15 34.20 -29.49 -16.91
CA VAL A 15 33.15 -29.63 -15.87
C VAL A 15 33.76 -30.16 -14.57
N VAL A 16 34.66 -31.15 -14.65
CA VAL A 16 35.38 -31.70 -13.47
C VAL A 16 36.33 -30.66 -12.88
N SER A 17 37.02 -29.91 -13.71
CA SER A 17 37.92 -28.85 -13.24
C SER A 17 37.14 -27.73 -12.54
N ALA A 18 36.00 -27.31 -13.09
CA ALA A 18 35.12 -26.30 -12.52
C ALA A 18 34.62 -26.74 -11.12
N PHE A 19 34.17 -27.99 -10.99
CA PHE A 19 33.80 -28.57 -9.70
C PHE A 19 34.97 -28.55 -8.69
N ASN A 20 36.19 -28.93 -9.12
CA ASN A 20 37.36 -28.90 -8.26
C ASN A 20 37.77 -27.48 -7.83
N TYR A 21 37.56 -26.47 -8.68
CA TYR A 21 37.76 -25.06 -8.32
C TYR A 21 36.68 -24.59 -7.35
N LEU A 22 35.42 -24.94 -7.58
CA LEU A 22 34.33 -24.62 -6.66
C LEU A 22 34.59 -25.16 -5.23
N ARG A 23 35.02 -26.42 -5.13
CA ARG A 23 35.38 -27.03 -3.81
C ARG A 23 36.56 -26.37 -3.09
N LYS A 24 37.32 -25.55 -3.78
CA LYS A 24 38.46 -24.79 -3.24
C LYS A 24 38.16 -23.31 -3.11
N ASP A 25 36.90 -22.92 -3.24
CA ASP A 25 36.42 -21.53 -3.19
C ASP A 25 37.09 -20.59 -4.21
N LYS A 26 37.57 -21.14 -5.33
CA LYS A 26 38.18 -20.37 -6.44
C LYS A 26 37.12 -20.07 -7.49
N LEU A 27 36.19 -19.15 -7.14
CA LEU A 27 34.98 -18.89 -7.94
C LEU A 27 35.30 -18.30 -9.33
N ASP A 28 36.32 -17.47 -9.44
CA ASP A 28 36.85 -16.95 -10.71
C ASP A 28 37.22 -18.04 -11.69
N LYS A 29 38.04 -19.02 -11.23
CA LYS A 29 38.48 -20.15 -12.05
C LYS A 29 37.38 -21.18 -12.29
N ALA A 30 36.47 -21.32 -11.33
CA ALA A 30 35.31 -22.18 -11.48
C ALA A 30 34.41 -21.66 -12.62
N LYS A 31 34.14 -20.35 -12.61
CA LYS A 31 33.37 -19.66 -13.66
C LYS A 31 34.05 -19.78 -15.03
N GLU A 32 35.34 -19.45 -15.14
CA GLU A 32 36.10 -19.57 -16.38
C GLU A 32 36.07 -20.98 -16.97
N ALA A 33 36.12 -22.00 -16.13
CA ALA A 33 36.10 -23.39 -16.55
C ALA A 33 34.71 -23.87 -16.96
N ILE A 34 33.63 -23.39 -16.32
CA ILE A 34 32.26 -23.88 -16.56
C ILE A 34 31.57 -23.16 -17.74
N ASP A 35 31.80 -21.88 -17.94
CA ASP A 35 31.08 -21.07 -18.94
C ASP A 35 31.09 -21.68 -20.36
N PRO A 36 32.23 -22.15 -20.90
CA PRO A 36 32.22 -22.72 -22.24
C PRO A 36 31.55 -24.11 -22.35
N THR A 37 31.19 -24.73 -21.22
CA THR A 37 30.62 -26.09 -21.21
C THR A 37 29.13 -26.13 -21.53
N ILE A 38 28.42 -25.01 -21.36
CA ILE A 38 26.99 -24.92 -21.65
C ILE A 38 26.69 -24.71 -23.15
N GLU A 39 27.70 -24.33 -23.93
CA GLU A 39 27.62 -24.18 -25.39
C GLU A 39 28.22 -25.36 -26.17
N ASP A 40 28.88 -26.29 -25.49
CA ASP A 40 29.51 -27.44 -26.11
C ASP A 40 28.50 -28.60 -26.28
N GLU A 41 28.31 -29.08 -27.51
CA GLU A 41 27.35 -30.13 -27.89
C GLU A 41 27.50 -31.42 -27.06
N LYS A 42 28.67 -31.72 -26.49
CA LYS A 42 28.94 -32.94 -25.72
C LYS A 42 28.57 -32.79 -24.24
N THR A 43 28.44 -31.55 -23.75
CA THR A 43 28.19 -31.28 -22.34
C THR A 43 26.89 -30.55 -22.09
N MET A 44 26.35 -29.79 -23.06
CA MET A 44 25.10 -29.05 -22.92
C MET A 44 23.85 -29.91 -22.70
N GLY A 45 23.92 -31.21 -23.12
CA GLY A 45 22.84 -32.19 -22.90
C GLY A 45 22.99 -32.98 -21.59
N ASP A 46 24.01 -32.73 -20.78
CA ASP A 46 24.26 -33.45 -19.54
C ASP A 46 23.71 -32.67 -18.34
N PRO A 47 22.71 -33.16 -17.56
CA PRO A 47 22.16 -32.47 -16.41
C PRO A 47 23.22 -32.07 -15.39
N LYS A 48 24.29 -32.86 -15.26
CA LYS A 48 25.43 -32.58 -14.39
C LYS A 48 26.13 -31.24 -14.73
N THR A 49 26.24 -30.91 -16.00
CA THR A 49 26.86 -29.64 -16.46
C THR A 49 26.07 -28.46 -15.90
N TRP A 50 24.76 -28.50 -16.08
CA TRP A 50 23.86 -27.43 -15.62
C TRP A 50 23.77 -27.36 -14.10
N PHE A 51 23.78 -28.49 -13.42
CA PHE A 51 23.84 -28.55 -11.96
C PHE A 51 25.10 -27.84 -11.41
N TYR A 52 26.27 -28.12 -11.95
CA TYR A 52 27.49 -27.43 -11.50
C TYR A 52 27.58 -25.99 -11.95
N TYR A 53 27.06 -25.68 -13.14
CA TYR A 53 26.93 -24.29 -13.56
C TYR A 53 26.08 -23.50 -12.55
N GLY A 54 24.91 -24.02 -12.20
CA GLY A 54 24.04 -23.42 -11.19
C GLY A 54 24.73 -23.26 -9.84
N ASN A 55 25.43 -24.29 -9.36
CA ASN A 55 26.13 -24.23 -8.07
C ASN A 55 27.23 -23.15 -8.05
N ILE A 56 27.98 -23.01 -9.13
CA ILE A 56 29.04 -22.00 -9.23
C ILE A 56 28.42 -20.59 -9.19
N TYR A 57 27.39 -20.35 -9.98
CA TYR A 57 26.75 -19.05 -10.04
C TYR A 57 25.97 -18.71 -8.77
N LEU A 58 25.38 -19.70 -8.11
CA LEU A 58 24.77 -19.50 -6.79
C LEU A 58 25.84 -19.17 -5.74
N SER A 59 27.02 -19.81 -5.80
CA SER A 59 28.13 -19.48 -4.91
C SER A 59 28.67 -18.08 -5.15
N ILE A 60 28.71 -17.61 -6.40
CA ILE A 60 29.05 -16.21 -6.75
C ILE A 60 28.02 -15.25 -6.16
N GLN A 61 26.72 -15.58 -6.23
CA GLN A 61 25.67 -14.75 -5.63
C GLN A 61 25.79 -14.66 -4.11
N LEU A 62 26.20 -15.75 -3.45
CA LEU A 62 26.19 -15.87 -1.99
C LEU A 62 27.50 -15.44 -1.33
N THR A 63 28.57 -15.25 -2.10
CA THR A 63 29.89 -14.94 -1.52
C THR A 63 29.94 -13.55 -0.91
N GLU A 64 30.57 -13.45 0.25
CA GLU A 64 30.93 -12.17 0.87
C GLU A 64 32.37 -11.72 0.55
N GLU A 65 33.14 -12.58 -0.13
CA GLU A 65 34.52 -12.27 -0.49
C GLU A 65 34.58 -11.15 -1.54
N PRO A 66 35.24 -10.01 -1.24
CA PRO A 66 35.21 -8.83 -2.12
C PRO A 66 35.71 -9.09 -3.53
N GLU A 67 36.67 -10.02 -3.70
CA GLU A 67 37.25 -10.38 -5.00
C GLU A 67 36.27 -11.13 -5.92
N PHE A 68 35.24 -11.78 -5.35
CA PHE A 68 34.27 -12.57 -6.12
C PHE A 68 32.87 -11.97 -6.15
N LYS A 69 32.58 -11.00 -5.28
CA LYS A 69 31.25 -10.41 -5.12
C LYS A 69 30.68 -9.78 -6.40
N ASN A 70 31.53 -9.34 -7.29
CA ASN A 70 31.15 -8.66 -8.53
C ASN A 70 31.57 -9.44 -9.80
N LEU A 71 31.78 -10.76 -9.68
CA LEU A 71 32.16 -11.58 -10.83
C LEU A 71 31.06 -11.65 -11.91
N ASP A 72 29.79 -11.53 -11.50
CA ASP A 72 28.66 -11.55 -12.41
C ASP A 72 27.40 -10.96 -11.77
N ASP A 73 26.90 -9.85 -12.31
CA ASP A 73 25.73 -9.13 -11.80
C ASP A 73 24.42 -9.93 -11.95
N ASN A 74 24.40 -10.91 -12.85
CA ASN A 74 23.26 -11.77 -13.14
C ASN A 74 23.44 -13.20 -12.59
N ALA A 75 24.31 -13.36 -11.58
CA ALA A 75 24.66 -14.68 -11.05
C ALA A 75 23.43 -15.47 -10.58
N LEU A 76 22.49 -14.83 -9.90
CA LEU A 76 21.27 -15.49 -9.41
C LEU A 76 20.37 -15.98 -10.55
N ASP A 77 20.16 -15.15 -11.59
CA ASP A 77 19.34 -15.55 -12.75
C ASP A 77 20.00 -16.71 -13.53
N LYS A 78 21.31 -16.67 -13.67
CA LYS A 78 22.06 -17.76 -14.31
C LYS A 78 21.98 -19.05 -13.51
N ALA A 79 22.08 -18.96 -12.18
CA ALA A 79 21.92 -20.12 -11.31
C ALA A 79 20.51 -20.74 -11.42
N TYR A 80 19.48 -19.90 -11.34
CA TYR A 80 18.08 -20.34 -11.47
C TYR A 80 17.81 -21.04 -12.81
N ASN A 81 18.17 -20.39 -13.91
CA ASN A 81 17.98 -20.94 -15.26
C ASN A 81 18.74 -22.25 -15.45
N ALA A 82 19.95 -22.34 -14.90
CA ALA A 82 20.74 -23.59 -14.95
C ALA A 82 20.09 -24.73 -14.18
N TYR A 83 19.53 -24.46 -13.00
CA TYR A 83 18.82 -25.47 -12.22
C TYR A 83 17.55 -25.95 -12.94
N GLN A 84 16.77 -25.05 -13.55
CA GLN A 84 15.65 -25.45 -14.38
C GLN A 84 16.10 -26.37 -15.52
N ARG A 85 17.17 -25.98 -16.23
CA ARG A 85 17.70 -26.80 -17.31
C ARG A 85 18.24 -28.15 -16.83
N SER A 86 18.84 -28.18 -15.65
CA SER A 86 19.27 -29.45 -15.04
C SER A 86 18.08 -30.37 -14.77
N LEU A 87 16.96 -29.85 -14.21
CA LEU A 87 15.73 -30.64 -13.97
C LEU A 87 15.12 -31.17 -15.26
N GLU A 88 15.06 -30.36 -16.32
CA GLU A 88 14.54 -30.78 -17.63
C GLU A 88 15.31 -31.95 -18.25
N LEU A 89 16.62 -32.03 -18.00
CA LEU A 89 17.50 -33.04 -18.58
C LEU A 89 17.70 -34.28 -17.69
N ASP A 90 17.30 -34.18 -16.41
CA ASP A 90 17.59 -35.23 -15.40
C ASP A 90 16.52 -36.32 -15.37
N GLU A 91 16.35 -37.04 -16.49
CA GLU A 91 15.39 -38.16 -16.61
C GLU A 91 15.56 -39.25 -15.53
N LYS A 92 16.75 -39.35 -14.93
CA LYS A 92 17.09 -40.35 -13.92
C LYS A 92 17.00 -39.85 -12.49
N GLU A 93 16.56 -38.62 -12.31
CA GLU A 93 16.44 -37.94 -11.01
C GLU A 93 17.73 -37.99 -10.16
N GLN A 94 18.91 -37.93 -10.80
CA GLN A 94 20.20 -38.03 -10.10
C GLN A 94 20.56 -36.71 -9.38
N TYR A 95 20.08 -35.57 -9.88
CA TYR A 95 20.37 -34.25 -9.36
C TYR A 95 19.12 -33.54 -8.83
N SER A 96 17.93 -34.08 -9.12
CA SER A 96 16.65 -33.42 -8.87
C SER A 96 16.44 -33.02 -7.40
N ALA A 97 16.87 -33.87 -6.43
CA ALA A 97 16.75 -33.50 -5.01
C ALA A 97 17.66 -32.32 -4.64
N ASP A 98 18.95 -32.42 -5.00
CA ASP A 98 19.93 -31.35 -4.71
C ASP A 98 19.58 -30.04 -5.43
N VAL A 99 19.06 -30.12 -6.67
CA VAL A 99 18.58 -28.94 -7.41
C VAL A 99 17.41 -28.27 -6.71
N LYS A 100 16.45 -29.04 -6.19
CA LYS A 100 15.31 -28.48 -5.45
C LYS A 100 15.77 -27.75 -4.19
N ASP A 101 16.75 -28.28 -3.46
CA ASP A 101 17.34 -27.59 -2.30
C ASP A 101 18.02 -26.27 -2.70
N ARG A 102 18.72 -26.25 -3.85
CA ARG A 102 19.35 -25.03 -4.37
C ARG A 102 18.33 -24.02 -4.88
N LEU A 103 17.25 -24.46 -5.50
CA LEU A 103 16.14 -23.60 -5.91
C LEU A 103 15.48 -22.93 -4.70
N GLN A 104 15.35 -23.63 -3.56
CA GLN A 104 14.88 -23.01 -2.32
C GLN A 104 15.75 -21.80 -1.94
N VAL A 105 17.09 -21.94 -2.00
CA VAL A 105 18.01 -20.84 -1.74
C VAL A 105 17.85 -19.72 -2.77
N CYS A 106 17.65 -20.05 -4.06
CA CYS A 106 17.38 -19.03 -5.08
C CYS A 106 16.11 -18.22 -4.77
N ALA A 107 15.01 -18.89 -4.36
CA ALA A 107 13.77 -18.21 -3.97
C ALA A 107 14.00 -17.23 -2.83
N GLU A 108 14.73 -17.64 -1.78
CA GLU A 108 15.09 -16.80 -0.64
C GLU A 108 15.96 -15.60 -1.07
N GLN A 109 16.92 -15.81 -1.98
CA GLN A 109 17.75 -14.72 -2.50
C GLN A 109 16.93 -13.69 -3.31
N TYR A 110 16.02 -14.14 -4.18
CA TYR A 110 15.13 -13.23 -4.89
C TYR A 110 14.23 -12.46 -3.93
N PHE A 111 13.66 -13.15 -2.92
CA PHE A 111 12.84 -12.50 -1.90
C PHE A 111 13.62 -11.39 -1.18
N ASN A 112 14.84 -11.68 -0.74
CA ASN A 112 15.71 -10.71 -0.06
C ASN A 112 16.08 -9.53 -0.98
N LYS A 113 16.36 -9.78 -2.27
CA LYS A 113 16.58 -8.71 -3.27
C LYS A 113 15.32 -7.84 -3.41
N GLY A 114 14.14 -8.44 -3.44
CA GLY A 114 12.87 -7.74 -3.47
C GLY A 114 12.67 -6.82 -2.26
N VAL A 115 12.96 -7.31 -1.05
CA VAL A 115 12.90 -6.51 0.19
C VAL A 115 13.87 -5.32 0.15
N ASN A 116 15.11 -5.56 -0.27
CA ASN A 116 16.11 -4.49 -0.37
C ASN A 116 15.68 -3.42 -1.38
N ALA A 117 15.25 -3.82 -2.57
CA ALA A 117 14.76 -2.91 -3.61
C ALA A 117 13.51 -2.12 -3.14
N TYR A 118 12.62 -2.75 -2.35
CA TYR A 118 11.46 -2.07 -1.75
C TYR A 118 11.88 -0.97 -0.79
N ASN A 119 12.82 -1.27 0.10
CA ASN A 119 13.35 -0.31 1.08
C ASN A 119 14.06 0.88 0.40
N GLU A 120 14.70 0.63 -0.75
CA GLU A 120 15.31 1.65 -1.61
C GLU A 120 14.28 2.38 -2.50
N LYS A 121 12.99 2.04 -2.41
CA LYS A 121 11.89 2.56 -3.25
C LYS A 121 12.06 2.27 -4.76
N LEU A 122 12.84 1.26 -5.09
CA LEU A 122 13.00 0.75 -6.45
C LEU A 122 11.88 -0.25 -6.77
N TYR A 123 10.64 0.25 -6.75
CA TYR A 123 9.43 -0.58 -6.73
C TYR A 123 9.30 -1.53 -7.93
N ALA A 124 9.67 -1.08 -9.14
CA ALA A 124 9.62 -1.95 -10.32
C ALA A 124 10.57 -3.15 -10.18
N LYS A 125 11.78 -2.93 -9.69
CA LYS A 125 12.75 -3.98 -9.43
C LYS A 125 12.28 -4.90 -8.30
N SER A 126 11.75 -4.30 -7.24
CA SER A 126 11.17 -5.05 -6.11
C SER A 126 10.05 -6.00 -6.57
N ALA A 127 9.11 -5.50 -7.39
CA ALA A 127 8.05 -6.33 -7.94
C ALA A 127 8.59 -7.50 -8.77
N GLN A 128 9.59 -7.23 -9.61
CA GLN A 128 10.24 -8.26 -10.41
C GLN A 128 10.93 -9.32 -9.55
N ASP A 129 11.70 -8.92 -8.53
CA ASP A 129 12.42 -9.84 -7.66
C ASP A 129 11.46 -10.71 -6.83
N PHE A 130 10.37 -10.14 -6.29
CA PHE A 130 9.34 -10.93 -5.59
C PHE A 130 8.58 -11.87 -6.53
N THR A 131 8.27 -11.44 -7.76
CA THR A 131 7.68 -12.32 -8.78
C THR A 131 8.59 -13.50 -9.08
N LYS A 132 9.90 -13.26 -9.22
CA LYS A 132 10.89 -14.32 -9.40
C LYS A 132 10.92 -15.29 -8.22
N SER A 133 10.85 -14.80 -6.97
CA SER A 133 10.74 -15.65 -5.79
C SER A 133 9.52 -16.58 -5.87
N ALA A 134 8.35 -16.02 -6.22
CA ALA A 134 7.11 -16.79 -6.37
C ALA A 134 7.21 -17.83 -7.50
N GLU A 135 7.80 -17.47 -8.65
CA GLU A 135 8.06 -18.38 -9.78
C GLU A 135 8.93 -19.57 -9.36
N VAL A 136 10.03 -19.31 -8.64
CA VAL A 136 10.92 -20.37 -8.17
C VAL A 136 10.20 -21.31 -7.21
N ASN A 137 9.39 -20.78 -6.28
CA ASN A 137 8.55 -21.58 -5.41
C ASN A 137 7.50 -22.40 -6.20
N GLY A 138 6.97 -21.84 -7.29
CA GLY A 138 6.09 -22.56 -8.23
C GLY A 138 6.75 -23.79 -8.85
N VAL A 139 8.02 -23.69 -9.26
CA VAL A 139 8.81 -24.84 -9.75
C VAL A 139 8.95 -25.91 -8.67
N LEU A 140 8.98 -25.53 -7.40
CA LEU A 140 9.02 -26.44 -6.26
C LEU A 140 7.64 -27.03 -5.88
N GLY A 141 6.58 -26.69 -6.65
CA GLY A 141 5.21 -27.12 -6.38
C GLY A 141 4.57 -26.41 -5.19
N ARG A 142 5.02 -25.22 -4.84
CA ARG A 142 4.52 -24.42 -3.71
C ARG A 142 3.95 -23.10 -4.20
N VAL A 143 2.92 -22.61 -3.52
CA VAL A 143 2.42 -21.24 -3.70
C VAL A 143 2.99 -20.36 -2.60
N ASP A 144 3.82 -19.39 -2.97
CA ASP A 144 4.36 -18.40 -2.05
C ASP A 144 3.47 -17.15 -2.05
N SER A 145 2.41 -17.20 -1.25
CA SER A 145 1.46 -16.08 -1.15
C SER A 145 2.11 -14.79 -0.63
N ALA A 146 3.16 -14.88 0.20
CA ALA A 146 3.88 -13.70 0.67
C ALA A 146 4.65 -13.04 -0.47
N ALA A 147 5.39 -13.79 -1.28
CA ALA A 147 6.10 -13.25 -2.43
C ALA A 147 5.11 -12.64 -3.44
N ILE A 148 3.97 -13.29 -3.71
CA ILE A 148 2.93 -12.77 -4.60
C ILE A 148 2.35 -11.46 -4.04
N LEU A 149 2.08 -11.40 -2.72
CA LEU A 149 1.56 -10.18 -2.08
C LEU A 149 2.54 -9.02 -2.21
N TYR A 150 3.80 -9.23 -1.87
CA TYR A 150 4.83 -8.19 -1.96
C TYR A 150 5.14 -7.79 -3.40
N ALA A 151 5.04 -8.71 -4.37
CA ALA A 151 5.11 -8.39 -5.79
C ALA A 151 3.99 -7.42 -6.19
N GLY A 152 2.75 -7.75 -5.81
CA GLY A 152 1.58 -6.90 -6.06
C GLY A 152 1.68 -5.53 -5.40
N GLN A 153 2.09 -5.47 -4.14
CA GLN A 153 2.29 -4.22 -3.40
C GLN A 153 3.39 -3.36 -4.02
N SER A 154 4.51 -3.96 -4.37
CA SER A 154 5.62 -3.25 -5.03
C SER A 154 5.18 -2.71 -6.39
N ALA A 155 4.48 -3.49 -7.19
CA ALA A 155 3.93 -3.07 -8.46
C ALA A 155 2.91 -1.92 -8.29
N TYR A 156 2.05 -2.00 -7.28
CA TYR A 156 1.10 -0.94 -6.93
C TYR A 156 1.80 0.39 -6.61
N PHE A 157 2.80 0.38 -5.71
CA PHE A 157 3.57 1.57 -5.37
C PHE A 157 4.41 2.09 -6.55
N GLY A 158 4.84 1.19 -7.43
CA GLY A 158 5.51 1.52 -8.70
C GLY A 158 4.56 1.99 -9.80
N LYS A 159 3.25 2.02 -9.56
CA LYS A 159 2.20 2.32 -10.55
C LYS A 159 2.18 1.37 -11.75
N LEU A 160 2.70 0.18 -11.58
CA LEU A 160 2.64 -0.92 -12.54
C LEU A 160 1.32 -1.67 -12.34
N TYR A 161 0.22 -1.02 -12.71
CA TYR A 161 -1.13 -1.47 -12.31
C TYR A 161 -1.55 -2.81 -12.91
N GLU A 162 -1.06 -3.18 -14.10
CA GLU A 162 -1.39 -4.49 -14.69
C GLU A 162 -0.69 -5.62 -13.94
N GLU A 163 0.57 -5.46 -13.60
CA GLU A 163 1.34 -6.40 -12.79
C GLU A 163 0.76 -6.53 -11.38
N ALA A 164 0.39 -5.41 -10.76
CA ALA A 164 -0.27 -5.40 -9.46
C ALA A 164 -1.60 -6.18 -9.49
N LYS A 165 -2.46 -5.92 -10.49
CA LYS A 165 -3.72 -6.67 -10.68
C LYS A 165 -3.48 -8.16 -10.89
N SER A 166 -2.47 -8.51 -11.68
CA SER A 166 -2.12 -9.92 -11.90
C SER A 166 -1.79 -10.63 -10.60
N SER A 167 -0.91 -10.04 -9.77
CA SER A 167 -0.52 -10.60 -8.48
C SER A 167 -1.70 -10.67 -7.51
N PHE A 168 -2.49 -9.61 -7.39
CA PHE A 168 -3.63 -9.60 -6.46
C PHE A 168 -4.74 -10.57 -6.89
N ASN A 169 -5.02 -10.74 -8.19
CA ASN A 169 -5.98 -11.74 -8.65
C ASN A 169 -5.49 -13.17 -8.36
N GLN A 170 -4.19 -13.46 -8.51
CA GLN A 170 -3.65 -14.76 -8.09
C GLN A 170 -3.91 -15.03 -6.60
N LEU A 171 -3.82 -14.01 -5.74
CA LEU A 171 -4.14 -14.15 -4.32
C LEU A 171 -5.63 -14.41 -4.09
N LEU A 172 -6.51 -13.76 -4.84
CA LEU A 172 -7.95 -14.01 -4.77
C LEU A 172 -8.29 -15.43 -5.22
N ASP A 173 -7.67 -15.92 -6.29
CA ASP A 173 -7.88 -17.27 -6.83
C ASP A 173 -7.53 -18.38 -5.80
N ILE A 174 -6.55 -18.12 -4.93
CA ILE A 174 -6.19 -19.04 -3.85
C ILE A 174 -6.91 -18.75 -2.53
N ASN A 175 -7.91 -17.86 -2.52
CA ASN A 175 -8.66 -17.41 -1.35
C ASN A 175 -7.75 -16.87 -0.22
N TYR A 176 -6.73 -16.08 -0.57
CA TYR A 176 -5.85 -15.46 0.40
C TYR A 176 -6.59 -14.44 1.25
N GLN A 177 -6.50 -14.58 2.58
CA GLN A 177 -7.31 -13.82 3.54
C GLN A 177 -6.60 -12.54 3.97
N ASP A 178 -6.68 -11.49 3.12
CA ASP A 178 -6.13 -10.16 3.43
C ASP A 178 -7.04 -9.06 2.81
N PRO A 179 -7.68 -8.22 3.63
CA PRO A 179 -8.55 -7.15 3.16
C PRO A 179 -7.81 -6.09 2.31
N SER A 180 -6.50 -5.94 2.49
CA SER A 180 -5.70 -4.97 1.75
C SER A 180 -5.66 -5.26 0.24
N VAL A 181 -5.77 -6.54 -0.16
CA VAL A 181 -5.82 -6.96 -1.57
C VAL A 181 -7.02 -6.33 -2.28
N TYR A 182 -8.21 -6.39 -1.67
CA TYR A 182 -9.43 -5.79 -2.21
C TYR A 182 -9.34 -4.27 -2.30
N ARG A 183 -8.77 -3.64 -1.27
CA ARG A 183 -8.57 -2.18 -1.21
C ARG A 183 -7.61 -1.70 -2.31
N MET A 184 -6.47 -2.37 -2.47
CA MET A 184 -5.49 -2.03 -3.51
C MET A 184 -6.04 -2.25 -4.91
N LEU A 185 -6.79 -3.33 -5.16
CA LEU A 185 -7.49 -3.54 -6.42
C LEU A 185 -8.51 -2.44 -6.69
N SER A 186 -9.29 -2.06 -5.68
CA SER A 186 -10.24 -0.95 -5.79
C SER A 186 -9.55 0.36 -6.17
N ASP A 187 -8.45 0.69 -5.50
CA ASP A 187 -7.70 1.92 -5.77
C ASP A 187 -7.08 1.92 -7.18
N ILE A 188 -6.59 0.78 -7.64
CA ILE A 188 -6.12 0.62 -9.01
C ILE A 188 -7.26 0.88 -10.01
N TYR A 189 -8.44 0.26 -9.83
CA TYR A 189 -9.57 0.46 -10.71
C TYR A 189 -10.06 1.91 -10.69
N LYS A 190 -10.10 2.54 -9.53
CA LYS A 190 -10.41 3.98 -9.38
C LYS A 190 -9.39 4.84 -10.15
N SER A 191 -8.10 4.57 -9.98
CA SER A 191 -7.01 5.31 -10.63
C SER A 191 -7.01 5.15 -12.16
N THR A 192 -7.54 4.03 -12.67
CA THR A 192 -7.68 3.74 -14.10
C THR A 192 -9.05 4.13 -14.67
N GLY A 193 -9.94 4.75 -13.87
CA GLY A 193 -11.23 5.28 -14.28
C GLY A 193 -12.39 4.29 -14.23
N ASP A 194 -12.18 3.05 -13.78
CA ASP A 194 -13.22 2.03 -13.65
C ASP A 194 -13.84 2.03 -12.25
N THR A 195 -14.61 3.09 -11.97
CA THR A 195 -15.26 3.26 -10.65
C THR A 195 -16.22 2.13 -10.31
N THR A 196 -16.88 1.52 -11.31
CA THR A 196 -17.79 0.40 -11.09
C THR A 196 -17.07 -0.82 -10.53
N LYS A 197 -15.91 -1.18 -11.11
CA LYS A 197 -15.08 -2.26 -10.57
C LYS A 197 -14.47 -1.91 -9.24
N ALA A 198 -14.06 -0.64 -9.02
CA ALA A 198 -13.55 -0.19 -7.75
C ALA A 198 -14.55 -0.45 -6.61
N ILE A 199 -15.83 -0.05 -6.80
CA ILE A 199 -16.90 -0.32 -5.83
C ILE A 199 -17.11 -1.84 -5.67
N SER A 200 -17.14 -2.59 -6.77
CA SER A 200 -17.33 -4.06 -6.71
C SER A 200 -16.28 -4.74 -5.83
N MET A 201 -15.00 -4.36 -5.96
CA MET A 201 -13.91 -4.93 -5.15
C MET A 201 -14.11 -4.65 -3.65
N LEU A 202 -14.47 -3.42 -3.27
CA LEU A 202 -14.72 -3.10 -1.87
C LEU A 202 -15.94 -3.86 -1.31
N LEU A 203 -17.02 -3.97 -2.08
CA LEU A 203 -18.20 -4.72 -1.65
C LEU A 203 -17.91 -6.23 -1.52
N GLU A 204 -17.08 -6.78 -2.40
CA GLU A 204 -16.64 -8.17 -2.34
C GLU A 204 -15.75 -8.43 -1.11
N GLY A 205 -14.76 -7.56 -0.87
CA GLY A 205 -13.93 -7.60 0.32
C GLY A 205 -14.77 -7.50 1.59
N ARG A 206 -15.77 -6.62 1.64
CA ARG A 206 -16.68 -6.47 2.79
C ARG A 206 -17.59 -7.69 3.03
N LYS A 207 -17.90 -8.50 2.04
CA LYS A 207 -18.62 -9.77 2.28
C LYS A 207 -17.75 -10.76 3.07
N ILE A 208 -16.44 -10.74 2.83
CA ILE A 208 -15.49 -11.63 3.48
C ILE A 208 -15.00 -11.05 4.80
N PHE A 209 -14.74 -9.73 4.83
CA PHE A 209 -14.25 -8.97 5.98
C PHE A 209 -15.27 -7.88 6.39
N PRO A 210 -16.44 -8.24 6.90
CA PRO A 210 -17.53 -7.30 7.14
C PRO A 210 -17.21 -6.24 8.19
N ASP A 211 -16.22 -6.50 9.04
CA ASP A 211 -15.83 -5.66 10.16
C ASP A 211 -14.51 -4.90 9.90
N ASP A 212 -13.93 -5.04 8.70
CA ASP A 212 -12.72 -4.29 8.36
C ASP A 212 -13.06 -2.80 8.17
N TYR A 213 -12.55 -1.98 9.09
CA TYR A 213 -12.78 -0.54 9.11
C TYR A 213 -12.36 0.15 7.80
N ASN A 214 -11.22 -0.21 7.25
CA ASN A 214 -10.69 0.44 6.06
C ASN A 214 -11.55 0.14 4.82
N LEU A 215 -12.03 -1.10 4.67
CA LEU A 215 -12.95 -1.46 3.58
C LEU A 215 -14.29 -0.70 3.68
N ILE A 216 -14.77 -0.48 4.90
CA ILE A 216 -16.00 0.28 5.15
C ILE A 216 -15.81 1.74 4.76
N VAL A 217 -14.74 2.38 5.23
CA VAL A 217 -14.44 3.79 4.95
C VAL A 217 -14.13 4.01 3.46
N ASP A 218 -13.34 3.12 2.84
CA ASP A 218 -13.03 3.23 1.41
C ASP A 218 -14.30 3.10 0.56
N ALA A 219 -15.24 2.19 0.92
CA ALA A 219 -16.53 2.07 0.23
C ALA A 219 -17.38 3.34 0.40
N ALA A 220 -17.47 3.89 1.61
CA ALA A 220 -18.18 5.13 1.86
C ALA A 220 -17.57 6.30 1.06
N ASN A 221 -16.24 6.41 1.03
CA ASN A 221 -15.55 7.46 0.29
C ASN A 221 -15.78 7.37 -1.23
N ILE A 222 -15.80 6.18 -1.80
CA ILE A 222 -16.11 6.00 -3.23
C ILE A 222 -17.55 6.40 -3.53
N TYR A 223 -18.51 5.98 -2.71
CA TYR A 223 -19.90 6.39 -2.85
C TYR A 223 -20.06 7.90 -2.75
N LEU A 224 -19.36 8.53 -1.81
CA LEU A 224 -19.32 10.00 -1.70
C LEU A 224 -18.75 10.72 -2.92
N ALA A 225 -17.66 10.17 -3.49
CA ALA A 225 -17.02 10.73 -4.67
C ALA A 225 -17.88 10.62 -5.94
N THR A 226 -18.87 9.71 -5.93
CA THR A 226 -19.82 9.47 -7.01
C THR A 226 -21.21 10.03 -6.72
N ASP A 227 -21.33 10.88 -5.69
CA ASP A 227 -22.60 11.50 -5.21
C ASP A 227 -23.69 10.50 -4.77
N GLN A 228 -23.28 9.27 -4.43
CA GLN A 228 -24.13 8.21 -3.89
C GLN A 228 -24.14 8.31 -2.35
N ASN A 229 -24.64 9.44 -1.84
CA ASN A 229 -24.54 9.76 -0.42
C ASN A 229 -25.35 8.78 0.46
N GLN A 230 -26.50 8.29 -0.03
CA GLN A 230 -27.34 7.35 0.73
C GLN A 230 -26.65 5.99 0.88
N GLU A 231 -26.06 5.47 -0.18
CA GLU A 231 -25.29 4.22 -0.16
C GLU A 231 -24.08 4.31 0.79
N ALA A 232 -23.45 5.47 0.85
CA ALA A 232 -22.36 5.74 1.80
C ALA A 232 -22.88 5.68 3.26
N LEU A 233 -24.02 6.32 3.55
CA LEU A 233 -24.65 6.27 4.86
C LEU A 233 -25.11 4.86 5.26
N ASP A 234 -25.65 4.10 4.33
CA ASP A 234 -26.10 2.73 4.57
C ASP A 234 -24.92 1.84 4.98
N VAL A 235 -23.77 1.99 4.30
CA VAL A 235 -22.52 1.30 4.63
C VAL A 235 -22.05 1.64 6.05
N LEU A 236 -22.01 2.93 6.40
CA LEU A 236 -21.56 3.39 7.70
C LEU A 236 -22.54 3.01 8.81
N THR A 237 -23.85 3.08 8.54
CA THR A 237 -24.89 2.68 9.52
C THR A 237 -24.77 1.21 9.90
N LEU A 238 -24.48 0.33 8.92
CA LEU A 238 -24.24 -1.09 9.21
C LEU A 238 -22.98 -1.30 10.04
N ALA A 239 -21.92 -0.52 9.78
CA ALA A 239 -20.68 -0.59 10.54
C ALA A 239 -20.89 -0.09 11.99
N ILE A 240 -21.56 1.04 12.18
CA ILE A 240 -21.90 1.60 13.51
C ILE A 240 -22.75 0.62 14.33
N LYS A 241 -23.70 -0.10 13.70
CA LYS A 241 -24.49 -1.12 14.41
C LYS A 241 -23.66 -2.27 14.95
N LYS A 242 -22.51 -2.55 14.34
CA LYS A 242 -21.61 -3.62 14.77
C LYS A 242 -20.58 -3.15 15.79
N ASP A 243 -20.11 -1.93 15.62
CA ASP A 243 -19.12 -1.30 16.49
C ASP A 243 -19.53 0.16 16.75
N ASP A 244 -20.29 0.36 17.81
CA ASP A 244 -20.73 1.67 18.29
C ASP A 244 -19.70 2.36 19.19
N SER A 245 -18.56 1.73 19.43
CA SER A 245 -17.42 2.28 20.17
C SER A 245 -16.38 2.98 19.29
N ASN A 246 -16.57 2.99 17.96
CA ASN A 246 -15.64 3.58 17.01
C ASN A 246 -16.06 4.99 16.60
N ALA A 247 -15.47 6.01 17.24
CA ALA A 247 -15.76 7.43 16.96
C ALA A 247 -15.59 7.82 15.48
N SER A 248 -14.63 7.21 14.77
CA SER A 248 -14.35 7.53 13.38
C SER A 248 -15.49 7.14 12.44
N LEU A 249 -16.29 6.12 12.76
CA LEU A 249 -17.47 5.75 11.95
C LEU A 249 -18.57 6.81 12.06
N PHE A 250 -18.83 7.32 13.27
CA PHE A 250 -19.77 8.43 13.48
C PHE A 250 -19.26 9.68 12.78
N PHE A 251 -17.98 10.02 12.95
CA PHE A 251 -17.38 11.17 12.26
C PHE A 251 -17.57 11.08 10.74
N ALA A 252 -17.26 9.94 10.13
CA ALA A 252 -17.46 9.73 8.70
C ALA A 252 -18.94 9.92 8.28
N ALA A 253 -19.90 9.40 9.06
CA ALA A 253 -21.33 9.62 8.78
C ALA A 253 -21.72 11.09 8.92
N GLY A 254 -21.20 11.78 9.93
CA GLY A 254 -21.43 13.22 10.15
C GLY A 254 -20.95 14.06 8.97
N THR A 255 -19.77 13.74 8.41
CA THR A 255 -19.27 14.46 7.21
C THR A 255 -20.14 14.27 5.97
N ILE A 256 -20.82 13.13 5.85
CA ILE A 256 -21.77 12.91 4.76
C ILE A 256 -23.03 13.76 4.95
N TYR A 257 -23.60 13.77 6.14
CA TYR A 257 -24.75 14.63 6.46
C TYR A 257 -24.44 16.11 6.24
N ASP A 258 -23.25 16.54 6.65
CA ASP A 258 -22.79 17.91 6.42
C ASP A 258 -22.69 18.25 4.91
N LYS A 259 -22.09 17.37 4.12
CA LYS A 259 -22.04 17.49 2.64
C LYS A 259 -23.45 17.55 2.03
N MET A 260 -24.41 16.82 2.56
CA MET A 260 -25.81 16.83 2.15
C MET A 260 -26.57 18.08 2.66
N LYS A 261 -25.95 18.92 3.45
CA LYS A 261 -26.55 20.07 4.17
C LYS A 261 -27.67 19.68 5.12
N SER A 262 -27.67 18.43 5.59
CA SER A 262 -28.52 17.93 6.68
C SER A 262 -27.83 18.28 8.00
N TYR A 263 -27.86 19.57 8.33
CA TYR A 263 -27.01 20.14 9.40
C TYR A 263 -27.39 19.62 10.81
N ASP A 264 -28.67 19.37 11.05
CA ASP A 264 -29.12 18.86 12.35
C ASP A 264 -28.65 17.41 12.56
N GLU A 265 -28.81 16.56 11.53
CA GLU A 265 -28.33 15.18 11.55
C GLU A 265 -26.80 15.14 11.64
N ALA A 266 -26.10 16.03 10.93
CA ALA A 266 -24.64 16.13 11.00
C ALA A 266 -24.19 16.47 12.43
N ALA A 267 -24.84 17.46 13.07
CA ALA A 267 -24.52 17.83 14.45
C ALA A 267 -24.73 16.68 15.42
N ASP A 268 -25.88 16.01 15.34
CA ASP A 268 -26.22 14.87 16.21
C ASP A 268 -25.19 13.74 16.09
N ILE A 269 -24.76 13.43 14.87
CA ILE A 269 -23.78 12.37 14.61
C ILE A 269 -22.36 12.77 15.04
N TYR A 270 -21.94 14.02 14.84
CA TYR A 270 -20.67 14.52 15.38
C TYR A 270 -20.65 14.48 16.92
N ILE A 271 -21.77 14.83 17.57
CA ILE A 271 -21.90 14.71 19.02
C ILE A 271 -21.69 13.25 19.47
N LYS A 272 -22.27 12.28 18.78
CA LYS A 272 -22.02 10.85 19.08
C LYS A 272 -20.55 10.47 18.94
N ALA A 273 -19.86 10.97 17.91
CA ALA A 273 -18.41 10.76 17.78
C ALA A 273 -17.63 11.31 18.99
N ILE A 274 -18.02 12.49 19.48
CA ILE A 274 -17.42 13.13 20.66
C ILE A 274 -17.78 12.40 21.97
N GLU A 275 -18.99 11.85 22.08
CA GLU A 275 -19.41 11.01 23.23
C GLU A 275 -18.57 9.73 23.32
N VAL A 276 -18.21 9.13 22.18
CA VAL A 276 -17.33 7.96 22.11
C VAL A 276 -15.87 8.33 22.40
N ASP A 277 -15.38 9.41 21.81
CA ASP A 277 -14.03 9.93 22.05
C ASP A 277 -14.05 11.45 22.20
N ALA A 278 -14.06 11.93 23.43
CA ALA A 278 -14.07 13.36 23.74
C ALA A 278 -12.81 14.12 23.24
N ASN A 279 -11.74 13.43 22.94
CA ASN A 279 -10.50 14.00 22.40
C ASN A 279 -10.34 13.78 20.88
N TYR A 280 -11.39 13.38 20.18
CA TYR A 280 -11.35 13.26 18.74
C TYR A 280 -11.35 14.67 18.09
N PHE A 281 -10.17 15.12 17.66
CA PHE A 281 -9.95 16.47 17.12
C PHE A 281 -10.93 16.80 15.98
N ASP A 282 -10.98 15.94 14.95
CA ASP A 282 -11.77 16.21 13.75
C ASP A 282 -13.27 16.37 14.04
N ALA A 283 -13.81 15.56 14.96
CA ALA A 283 -15.24 15.66 15.32
C ALA A 283 -15.53 16.96 16.06
N ASN A 284 -14.67 17.36 17.00
CA ASN A 284 -14.80 18.64 17.72
C ASN A 284 -14.67 19.81 16.75
N TYR A 285 -13.63 19.81 15.89
CA TYR A 285 -13.42 20.87 14.91
C TYR A 285 -14.60 20.99 13.94
N ASN A 286 -15.05 19.85 13.33
CA ASN A 286 -16.09 19.89 12.31
C ASN A 286 -17.46 20.27 12.90
N LEU A 287 -17.79 19.84 14.11
CA LEU A 287 -19.03 20.30 14.78
C LEU A 287 -19.00 21.81 15.07
N GLY A 288 -17.86 22.31 15.53
CA GLY A 288 -17.68 23.76 15.75
C GLY A 288 -17.74 24.55 14.44
N ALA A 289 -17.08 24.06 13.38
CA ALA A 289 -17.10 24.66 12.05
C ALA A 289 -18.51 24.61 11.44
N LEU A 290 -19.27 23.53 11.64
CA LEU A 290 -20.67 23.40 11.20
C LEU A 290 -21.53 24.53 11.76
N TYR A 291 -21.50 24.76 13.10
CA TYR A 291 -22.24 25.85 13.73
C TYR A 291 -21.74 27.23 13.30
N TYR A 292 -20.42 27.39 13.12
CA TYR A 292 -19.84 28.64 12.64
C TYR A 292 -20.29 28.96 11.22
N ASN A 293 -20.31 27.99 10.32
CA ASN A 293 -20.75 28.15 8.93
C ASN A 293 -22.26 28.54 8.87
N GLN A 294 -23.10 27.85 9.67
CA GLN A 294 -24.51 28.25 9.78
C GLN A 294 -24.68 29.67 10.33
N ALA A 295 -23.85 30.09 11.30
CA ALA A 295 -23.83 31.44 11.79
C ALA A 295 -23.48 32.45 10.69
N ALA A 296 -22.48 32.14 9.88
CA ALA A 296 -22.10 32.99 8.74
C ALA A 296 -23.24 33.12 7.73
N GLU A 297 -23.95 32.01 7.41
CA GLU A 297 -25.15 32.04 6.55
C GLU A 297 -26.22 32.97 7.11
N LYS A 298 -26.55 32.89 8.42
CA LYS A 298 -27.52 33.76 9.05
C LYS A 298 -27.14 35.24 8.97
N ILE A 299 -25.86 35.55 9.17
CA ILE A 299 -25.35 36.93 9.05
C ILE A 299 -25.41 37.43 7.58
N MET A 300 -25.12 36.53 6.62
CA MET A 300 -25.26 36.86 5.19
C MET A 300 -26.73 37.13 4.82
N GLU A 301 -27.67 36.30 5.31
CA GLU A 301 -29.12 36.53 5.15
C GLU A 301 -29.52 37.89 5.74
N ALA A 302 -29.05 38.24 6.94
CA ALA A 302 -29.32 39.53 7.54
C ALA A 302 -28.83 40.69 6.66
N ASN A 303 -27.58 40.63 6.18
CA ASN A 303 -26.98 41.68 5.36
C ASN A 303 -27.65 41.85 3.99
N ALA A 304 -28.38 40.88 3.51
CA ALA A 304 -29.15 40.92 2.26
C ALA A 304 -30.54 41.56 2.44
N LEU A 305 -30.99 41.82 3.68
CA LEU A 305 -32.29 42.38 3.95
C LEU A 305 -32.36 43.88 3.59
N PRO A 306 -33.51 44.40 3.10
CA PRO A 306 -33.73 45.82 2.92
C PRO A 306 -33.63 46.59 4.24
N LEU A 307 -33.16 47.86 4.20
CA LEU A 307 -33.06 48.71 5.36
C LEU A 307 -34.37 48.93 6.12
N SER A 308 -35.50 48.69 5.48
CA SER A 308 -36.85 48.75 6.13
C SER A 308 -37.18 47.56 7.02
N GLU A 309 -36.38 46.45 6.97
CA GLU A 309 -36.65 45.22 7.72
C GLU A 309 -35.69 45.09 8.94
N ILE A 310 -35.52 46.16 9.70
CA ILE A 310 -34.57 46.21 10.82
C ILE A 310 -34.80 45.09 11.85
N GLN A 311 -36.06 44.82 12.19
CA GLN A 311 -36.39 43.77 13.15
C GLN A 311 -35.89 42.38 12.69
N LYS A 312 -36.12 42.03 11.43
CA LYS A 312 -35.66 40.74 10.88
C LYS A 312 -34.13 40.68 10.78
N PHE A 313 -33.50 41.84 10.50
CA PHE A 313 -32.04 41.96 10.54
C PHE A 313 -31.50 41.60 11.93
N ASP A 314 -32.06 42.27 12.98
CA ASP A 314 -31.65 42.04 14.35
C ASP A 314 -31.88 40.56 14.80
N GLU A 315 -33.02 39.97 14.40
CA GLU A 315 -33.34 38.56 14.65
C GLU A 315 -32.29 37.63 14.01
N LYS A 316 -31.93 37.82 12.73
CA LYS A 316 -30.93 37.02 12.03
C LYS A 316 -29.52 37.19 12.63
N ILE A 317 -29.15 38.37 13.04
CA ILE A 317 -27.88 38.64 13.73
C ILE A 317 -27.85 37.91 15.08
N ALA A 318 -28.96 37.92 15.82
CA ALA A 318 -29.07 37.21 17.09
C ALA A 318 -28.97 35.67 16.91
N GLU A 319 -29.65 35.13 15.88
CA GLU A 319 -29.52 33.73 15.49
C GLU A 319 -28.05 33.33 15.18
N GLY A 320 -27.36 34.17 14.38
CA GLY A 320 -25.95 33.96 14.04
C GLY A 320 -25.04 33.99 15.27
N LYS A 321 -25.26 34.93 16.22
CA LYS A 321 -24.50 34.98 17.47
C LYS A 321 -24.72 33.75 18.33
N ALA A 322 -25.96 33.28 18.46
CA ALA A 322 -26.29 32.06 19.23
C ALA A 322 -25.62 30.82 18.64
N LEU A 323 -25.51 30.70 17.32
CA LEU A 323 -24.79 29.64 16.65
C LEU A 323 -23.26 29.73 16.88
N MET A 324 -22.68 30.94 16.89
CA MET A 324 -21.27 31.09 17.27
C MET A 324 -21.00 30.70 18.72
N GLU A 325 -21.92 31.02 19.64
CA GLU A 325 -21.82 30.60 21.05
C GLU A 325 -21.88 29.06 21.16
N LYS A 326 -22.70 28.40 20.34
CA LYS A 326 -22.73 26.93 20.25
C LYS A 326 -21.44 26.33 19.67
N ALA A 327 -20.79 27.03 18.72
CA ALA A 327 -19.53 26.56 18.12
C ALA A 327 -18.36 26.56 19.12
N LEU A 328 -18.34 27.55 20.05
CA LEU A 328 -17.20 27.80 20.92
C LEU A 328 -16.69 26.60 21.70
N PRO A 329 -17.51 25.86 22.47
CA PRO A 329 -17.00 24.78 23.31
C PRO A 329 -16.29 23.69 22.49
N TYR A 330 -16.71 23.44 21.28
CA TYR A 330 -16.14 22.44 20.39
C TYR A 330 -14.84 22.92 19.75
N LEU A 331 -14.77 24.16 19.27
CA LEU A 331 -13.54 24.74 18.73
C LEU A 331 -12.49 24.96 19.82
N GLU A 332 -12.88 25.40 21.02
CA GLU A 332 -11.97 25.52 22.16
C GLU A 332 -11.45 24.13 22.60
N LYS A 333 -12.29 23.10 22.51
CA LYS A 333 -11.86 21.73 22.75
C LYS A 333 -10.89 21.26 21.68
N ALA A 334 -11.17 21.51 20.38
CA ALA A 334 -10.25 21.20 19.28
C ALA A 334 -8.89 21.90 19.47
N ASP A 335 -8.90 23.19 19.82
CA ASP A 335 -7.68 23.96 20.15
C ASP A 335 -6.91 23.36 21.35
N SER A 336 -7.62 22.83 22.35
CA SER A 336 -6.96 22.17 23.48
C SER A 336 -6.29 20.84 23.12
N ILE A 337 -6.76 20.16 22.06
CA ILE A 337 -6.23 18.89 21.56
C ILE A 337 -5.03 19.16 20.63
N GLU A 338 -5.20 20.07 19.68
CA GLU A 338 -4.16 20.47 18.71
C GLU A 338 -3.92 22.00 18.77
N PRO A 339 -3.14 22.47 19.75
CA PRO A 339 -2.97 23.92 19.97
C PRO A 339 -2.30 24.70 18.85
N ALA A 340 -1.64 24.01 17.91
CA ALA A 340 -0.95 24.60 16.77
C ALA A 340 -1.76 24.60 15.47
N ASP A 341 -3.03 24.10 15.50
CA ASP A 341 -3.85 24.10 14.29
C ASP A 341 -4.26 25.50 13.88
N ALA A 342 -3.67 25.99 12.80
CA ALA A 342 -3.85 27.36 12.31
C ALA A 342 -5.31 27.65 11.90
N VAL A 343 -6.04 26.65 11.42
CA VAL A 343 -7.43 26.81 10.94
C VAL A 343 -8.36 26.97 12.14
N THR A 344 -8.20 26.16 13.18
CA THR A 344 -8.92 26.31 14.45
C THR A 344 -8.67 27.68 15.09
N LEU A 345 -7.39 28.10 15.16
CA LEU A 345 -7.01 29.40 15.71
C LEU A 345 -7.64 30.55 14.93
N GLN A 346 -7.64 30.47 13.59
CA GLN A 346 -8.24 31.53 12.76
C GLN A 346 -9.77 31.61 12.93
N THR A 347 -10.43 30.46 13.03
CA THR A 347 -11.88 30.38 13.25
C THR A 347 -12.26 30.92 14.63
N LEU A 348 -11.53 30.54 15.67
CA LEU A 348 -11.71 31.09 17.03
C LEU A 348 -11.48 32.58 17.07
N LYS A 349 -10.45 33.10 16.40
CA LYS A 349 -10.18 34.55 16.30
C LYS A 349 -11.38 35.29 15.73
N GLU A 350 -12.00 34.76 14.68
CA GLU A 350 -13.16 35.42 14.06
C GLU A 350 -14.39 35.42 14.99
N ILE A 351 -14.67 34.29 15.63
CA ILE A 351 -15.76 34.17 16.61
C ILE A 351 -15.53 35.11 17.79
N TYR A 352 -14.34 35.14 18.39
CA TYR A 352 -14.04 36.02 19.50
C TYR A 352 -14.16 37.51 19.11
N THR A 353 -13.78 37.86 17.88
CA THR A 353 -13.97 39.22 17.36
C THR A 353 -15.46 39.59 17.27
N ARG A 354 -16.29 38.71 16.69
CA ARG A 354 -17.73 38.94 16.49
C ARG A 354 -18.53 38.95 17.79
N LEU A 355 -18.11 38.13 18.75
CA LEU A 355 -18.72 38.08 20.09
C LEU A 355 -18.10 39.05 21.08
N SER A 356 -17.15 39.92 20.64
CA SER A 356 -16.46 40.90 21.48
C SER A 356 -15.73 40.31 22.70
N MET A 357 -15.18 39.13 22.58
CA MET A 357 -14.45 38.40 23.64
C MET A 357 -12.98 38.83 23.68
N MET A 358 -12.71 40.06 24.08
CA MET A 358 -11.42 40.75 23.90
C MET A 358 -10.22 40.05 24.56
N GLU A 359 -10.39 39.47 25.75
CA GLU A 359 -9.30 38.76 26.45
C GLU A 359 -8.87 37.49 25.68
N LYS A 360 -9.86 36.69 25.21
CA LYS A 360 -9.57 35.49 24.41
C LYS A 360 -8.98 35.86 23.05
N LEU A 361 -9.47 36.91 22.41
CA LEU A 361 -8.94 37.43 21.15
C LEU A 361 -7.46 37.86 21.27
N LYS A 362 -7.07 38.50 22.37
CA LYS A 362 -5.68 38.86 22.62
C LYS A 362 -4.78 37.59 22.68
N GLY A 363 -5.18 36.59 23.44
CA GLY A 363 -4.41 35.33 23.55
C GLY A 363 -4.24 34.61 22.21
N ILE A 364 -5.29 34.54 21.37
CA ILE A 364 -5.20 33.94 20.04
C ILE A 364 -4.28 34.75 19.12
N ASN A 365 -4.33 36.09 19.14
CA ASN A 365 -3.45 36.92 18.31
C ASN A 365 -1.97 36.74 18.67
N GLU A 366 -1.64 36.57 19.96
CA GLU A 366 -0.28 36.30 20.41
C GLU A 366 0.22 34.92 19.85
N ARG A 367 -0.65 33.90 19.82
CA ARG A 367 -0.33 32.59 19.29
C ARG A 367 -0.17 32.53 17.77
N LEU A 368 -0.97 33.31 17.03
CA LEU A 368 -0.90 33.39 15.56
C LEU A 368 0.33 34.19 15.06
N ASN A 369 0.93 35.03 15.90
CA ASN A 369 2.09 35.86 15.55
C ASN A 369 3.44 35.23 15.94
N ASN A 370 3.43 34.09 16.64
CA ASN A 370 4.60 33.34 17.02
C ASN A 370 4.76 32.08 16.14
#